data_4dc890c6d3f993197170c0af01cb653d
#
_entry.id   4dc890c6d3f993197170c0af01cb653d
#
_cell.length_a   1.000
_cell.length_b   1.000
_cell.length_c   1.000
_cell.angle_alpha   90.00
_cell.angle_beta   90.00
_cell.angle_gamma   90.00
#
_symmetry.space_group_name_H-M   'P 1'
#
loop_
_entity.id
_entity.type
_entity.pdbx_description
1 polymer ?
#
loop_
_entity_poly.entity_id
_entity_poly.type
_entity_poly.pdbx_seq_one_letter_code
_entity_poly.pdbx_strand_id
1 'polypeptide(L)'
;MKYAIVKSVYARLYNEDCTETVDDVFSGWIVMPDDAAHNNMMRVVTWYGYTGYILTDDIRILSKEEFTRWTGGLCIVRESYVDVLDAPDVRADRIGSLIKGSFVKVLKECKEGWTLIKQADGASGYIRSAYIVKRRMAYGDEQTVRRGIVSAAMSYYGVQYRWGGKSSLGMDCSGLAFMSYMFNGIIIYRDAQINPEYPVKNITCRQLEMGDLIYWPGHVAIYIGNCRYIHATAAFDTPYVTVNSLNPCDDCYRDDLAKGITACGSFYAY
;
A
#
# COMPACT_ATOMS: atom_id res chain seq x y z
N MET A 1 10.01 -23.53 3.03
CA MET A 1 9.71 -22.10 3.19
C MET A 1 8.54 -22.01 4.15
N LYS A 2 8.67 -21.22 5.23
CA LYS A 2 7.61 -20.97 6.19
C LYS A 2 6.77 -19.79 5.72
N TYR A 3 5.51 -19.76 6.08
CA TYR A 3 4.59 -18.66 5.78
C TYR A 3 3.94 -18.19 7.07
N ALA A 4 3.75 -16.90 7.20
CA ALA A 4 2.97 -16.31 8.26
C ALA A 4 2.01 -15.26 7.68
N ILE A 5 0.92 -15.04 8.38
CA ILE A 5 -0.07 -14.02 8.07
C ILE A 5 -0.01 -12.92 9.13
N VAL A 6 -0.05 -11.67 8.70
CA VAL A 6 -0.19 -10.53 9.62
C VAL A 6 -1.62 -10.57 10.18
N LYS A 7 -1.76 -10.76 11.49
CA LYS A 7 -3.06 -10.85 12.18
C LYS A 7 -3.51 -9.52 12.79
N SER A 8 -2.57 -8.65 13.14
CA SER A 8 -2.87 -7.29 13.60
C SER A 8 -3.48 -6.44 12.49
N VAL A 9 -4.25 -5.42 12.84
CA VAL A 9 -4.88 -4.48 11.87
C VAL A 9 -3.81 -3.91 10.94
N TYR A 10 -2.67 -3.50 11.51
CA TYR A 10 -1.41 -3.26 10.82
C TYR A 10 -0.24 -3.56 11.76
N ALA A 11 0.92 -3.85 11.20
CA ALA A 11 2.16 -4.03 11.92
C ALA A 11 3.29 -3.26 11.23
N ARG A 12 4.33 -2.91 11.97
CA ARG A 12 5.51 -2.23 11.46
C ARG A 12 6.60 -3.22 11.13
N LEU A 13 7.29 -2.98 10.05
CA LEU A 13 8.59 -3.59 9.79
C LEU A 13 9.70 -2.61 10.22
N TYR A 14 10.70 -3.16 10.87
CA TYR A 14 11.84 -2.41 11.38
C TYR A 14 13.10 -2.77 10.60
N ASN A 15 14.10 -1.88 10.63
CA ASN A 15 15.45 -2.14 10.15
C ASN A 15 16.13 -3.26 10.97
N GLU A 16 17.37 -3.62 10.58
CA GLU A 16 18.13 -4.71 11.21
C GLU A 16 18.35 -4.49 12.71
N ASP A 17 18.59 -3.26 13.12
CA ASP A 17 18.81 -2.89 14.53
C ASP A 17 17.50 -2.74 15.31
N CYS A 18 16.35 -2.90 14.68
CA CYS A 18 15.01 -2.69 15.26
C CYS A 18 14.78 -1.30 15.87
N THR A 19 15.49 -0.29 15.38
CA THR A 19 15.46 1.10 15.89
C THR A 19 14.57 2.00 15.06
N GLU A 20 14.37 1.68 13.78
CA GLU A 20 13.67 2.51 12.81
C GLU A 20 12.62 1.71 12.05
N THR A 21 11.43 2.30 11.89
CA THR A 21 10.39 1.73 11.03
C THR A 21 10.77 1.96 9.56
N VAL A 22 10.78 0.87 8.78
CA VAL A 22 11.11 0.92 7.35
C VAL A 22 9.91 0.64 6.46
N ASP A 23 8.87 -0.02 7.00
CA ASP A 23 7.65 -0.32 6.25
C ASP A 23 6.47 -0.65 7.17
N ASP A 24 5.24 -0.57 6.64
CA ASP A 24 4.02 -1.08 7.25
C ASP A 24 3.55 -2.34 6.52
N VAL A 25 2.96 -3.29 7.23
CA VAL A 25 2.24 -4.45 6.66
C VAL A 25 0.86 -4.57 7.30
N PHE A 26 -0.12 -5.05 6.56
CA PHE A 26 -1.53 -4.97 6.95
C PHE A 26 -2.14 -6.35 7.21
N SER A 27 -3.23 -6.36 7.96
CA SER A 27 -4.02 -7.57 8.20
C SER A 27 -4.23 -8.36 6.91
N GLY A 28 -3.95 -9.64 6.98
CA GLY A 28 -4.10 -10.56 5.86
C GLY A 28 -2.91 -10.63 4.90
N TRP A 29 -1.90 -9.78 5.05
CA TRP A 29 -0.69 -9.87 4.24
C TRP A 29 0.17 -11.06 4.65
N ILE A 30 0.78 -11.70 3.66
CA ILE A 30 1.69 -12.81 3.87
C ILE A 30 3.12 -12.29 4.01
N VAL A 31 3.82 -12.84 4.98
CA VAL A 31 5.27 -12.67 5.15
C VAL A 31 5.92 -14.05 5.26
N MET A 32 7.17 -14.15 4.85
CA MET A 32 7.99 -15.34 4.93
C MET A 32 9.00 -15.16 6.07
N PRO A 33 8.75 -15.75 7.25
CA PRO A 33 9.66 -15.63 8.37
C PRO A 33 10.91 -16.51 8.20
N ASP A 34 12.06 -16.01 8.69
CA ASP A 34 13.24 -16.81 8.94
C ASP A 34 13.05 -17.72 10.17
N ASP A 35 14.03 -18.60 10.42
CA ASP A 35 13.92 -19.60 11.49
C ASP A 35 14.16 -19.05 12.90
N ALA A 36 14.79 -17.89 13.02
CA ALA A 36 15.20 -17.33 14.30
C ALA A 36 14.44 -16.04 14.67
N ALA A 37 13.63 -16.11 15.73
CA ALA A 37 13.19 -14.91 16.43
C ALA A 37 14.28 -14.47 17.43
N HIS A 38 14.51 -13.16 17.54
CA HIS A 38 15.37 -12.57 18.54
C HIS A 38 14.62 -11.45 19.27
N ASN A 39 14.52 -11.51 20.61
CA ASN A 39 13.84 -10.50 21.42
C ASN A 39 12.43 -10.13 20.94
N ASN A 40 11.57 -11.11 20.69
CA ASN A 40 10.20 -10.93 20.14
C ASN A 40 10.15 -10.34 18.72
N MET A 41 11.29 -10.16 18.05
CA MET A 41 11.35 -9.71 16.68
C MET A 41 11.73 -10.89 15.78
N MET A 42 11.11 -10.96 14.61
CA MET A 42 11.38 -11.98 13.60
C MET A 42 11.71 -11.31 12.28
N ARG A 43 12.84 -11.70 11.68
CA ARG A 43 13.18 -11.28 10.34
C ARG A 43 12.19 -11.92 9.35
N VAL A 44 11.63 -11.12 8.46
CA VAL A 44 10.67 -11.58 7.46
C VAL A 44 10.98 -10.98 6.09
N VAL A 45 10.58 -11.70 5.05
CA VAL A 45 10.46 -11.15 3.70
C VAL A 45 8.98 -11.03 3.39
N THR A 46 8.54 -9.89 2.90
CA THR A 46 7.16 -9.66 2.51
C THR A 46 6.84 -10.36 1.18
N TRP A 47 5.56 -10.53 0.88
CA TRP A 47 5.11 -11.11 -0.40
C TRP A 47 5.51 -10.28 -1.65
N TYR A 48 5.96 -9.03 -1.46
CA TYR A 48 6.50 -8.15 -2.51
C TYR A 48 8.02 -8.01 -2.46
N GLY A 49 8.72 -8.87 -1.69
CA GLY A 49 10.18 -8.97 -1.69
C GLY A 49 10.92 -8.00 -0.75
N TYR A 50 10.22 -7.22 0.07
CA TYR A 50 10.86 -6.31 1.04
C TYR A 50 11.20 -7.03 2.33
N THR A 51 12.39 -6.77 2.87
CA THR A 51 12.89 -7.41 4.10
C THR A 51 12.81 -6.46 5.28
N GLY A 52 12.46 -6.97 6.45
CA GLY A 52 12.47 -6.23 7.71
C GLY A 52 12.20 -7.14 8.90
N TYR A 53 12.14 -6.57 10.08
CA TYR A 53 11.86 -7.25 11.33
C TYR A 53 10.47 -6.89 11.84
N ILE A 54 9.69 -7.89 12.26
CA ILE A 54 8.32 -7.73 12.75
C ILE A 54 8.19 -8.32 14.15
N LEU A 55 7.29 -7.76 14.97
CA LEU A 55 6.93 -8.36 16.25
C LEU A 55 6.27 -9.73 16.01
N THR A 56 6.70 -10.75 16.74
CA THR A 56 6.13 -12.10 16.64
C THR A 56 4.64 -12.14 16.98
N ASP A 57 4.21 -11.23 17.86
CA ASP A 57 2.81 -11.11 18.25
C ASP A 57 1.91 -10.57 17.15
N ASP A 58 2.46 -9.91 16.13
CA ASP A 58 1.69 -9.37 15.00
C ASP A 58 1.41 -10.41 13.91
N ILE A 59 2.06 -11.57 13.97
CA ILE A 59 1.93 -12.61 12.94
C ILE A 59 1.42 -13.93 13.51
N ARG A 60 0.89 -14.77 12.62
CA ARG A 60 0.54 -16.16 12.88
C ARG A 60 1.15 -17.04 11.81
N ILE A 61 1.87 -18.06 12.22
CA ILE A 61 2.44 -19.08 11.30
C ILE A 61 1.30 -19.85 10.65
N LEU A 62 1.43 -20.11 9.36
CA LEU A 62 0.46 -20.88 8.57
C LEU A 62 0.99 -22.26 8.20
N SER A 63 0.11 -23.25 8.20
CA SER A 63 0.38 -24.49 7.47
C SER A 63 0.36 -24.24 5.95
N LYS A 64 0.90 -25.17 5.18
CA LYS A 64 0.87 -25.08 3.71
C LYS A 64 -0.56 -25.04 3.16
N GLU A 65 -1.46 -25.78 3.79
CA GLU A 65 -2.88 -25.84 3.43
C GLU A 65 -3.59 -24.54 3.76
N GLU A 66 -3.29 -23.92 4.93
CA GLU A 66 -3.83 -22.62 5.31
C GLU A 66 -3.35 -21.52 4.36
N PHE A 67 -2.04 -21.51 4.03
CA PHE A 67 -1.47 -20.57 3.06
C PHE A 67 -2.16 -20.67 1.69
N THR A 68 -2.30 -21.89 1.16
CA THR A 68 -2.95 -22.12 -0.15
C THR A 68 -4.41 -21.67 -0.13
N ARG A 69 -5.14 -22.01 0.96
CA ARG A 69 -6.53 -21.54 1.13
C ARG A 69 -6.64 -20.04 1.25
N TRP A 70 -5.70 -19.39 1.96
CA TRP A 70 -5.73 -17.96 2.16
C TRP A 70 -5.46 -17.19 0.87
N THR A 71 -4.40 -17.54 0.15
CA THR A 71 -3.94 -16.78 -1.03
C THR A 71 -4.86 -16.88 -2.25
N GLY A 72 -5.78 -17.82 -2.28
CA GLY A 72 -6.76 -17.96 -3.37
C GLY A 72 -7.95 -17.03 -3.23
N GLY A 73 -8.10 -16.05 -4.15
CA GLY A 73 -9.30 -15.22 -4.27
C GLY A 73 -9.44 -14.13 -3.19
N LEU A 74 -8.33 -13.45 -2.85
CA LEU A 74 -8.32 -12.35 -1.89
C LEU A 74 -9.06 -11.11 -2.42
N CYS A 75 -9.72 -10.41 -1.50
CA CYS A 75 -10.20 -9.06 -1.67
C CYS A 75 -9.35 -8.07 -0.88
N ILE A 76 -9.29 -6.81 -1.33
CA ILE A 76 -8.58 -5.71 -0.71
C ILE A 76 -9.60 -4.74 -0.13
N VAL A 77 -9.41 -4.31 1.11
CA VAL A 77 -10.17 -3.22 1.72
C VAL A 77 -9.79 -1.90 1.06
N ARG A 78 -10.79 -1.16 0.58
CA ARG A 78 -10.59 0.11 -0.15
C ARG A 78 -10.85 1.36 0.68
N GLU A 79 -11.57 1.24 1.78
CA GLU A 79 -11.91 2.35 2.67
C GLU A 79 -10.83 2.54 3.74
N SER A 80 -10.65 3.78 4.20
CA SER A 80 -9.59 4.14 5.14
C SER A 80 -9.64 3.34 6.44
N TYR A 81 -10.85 3.08 6.94
CA TYR A 81 -11.12 2.28 8.11
C TYR A 81 -12.48 1.58 7.97
N VAL A 82 -12.56 0.32 8.34
CA VAL A 82 -13.75 -0.51 8.24
C VAL A 82 -13.95 -1.28 9.53
N ASP A 83 -15.14 -1.17 10.11
CA ASP A 83 -15.58 -2.04 11.20
C ASP A 83 -16.00 -3.40 10.63
N VAL A 84 -15.62 -4.46 11.31
CA VAL A 84 -16.11 -5.82 11.09
C VAL A 84 -17.15 -6.10 12.17
N LEU A 85 -18.36 -6.43 11.76
CA LEU A 85 -19.53 -6.58 12.65
C LEU A 85 -19.90 -8.06 12.81
N ASP A 86 -20.54 -8.41 13.92
CA ASP A 86 -20.99 -9.78 14.19
C ASP A 86 -22.27 -10.16 13.44
N ALA A 87 -23.05 -9.16 12.94
CA ALA A 87 -24.24 -9.37 12.13
C ALA A 87 -24.28 -8.37 10.95
N PRO A 88 -25.06 -8.67 9.87
CA PRO A 88 -25.23 -7.77 8.74
C PRO A 88 -26.24 -6.63 9.06
N ASP A 89 -25.98 -5.88 10.11
CA ASP A 89 -26.76 -4.73 10.56
C ASP A 89 -25.78 -3.63 11.01
N VAL A 90 -26.08 -2.37 10.68
CA VAL A 90 -25.25 -1.21 11.07
C VAL A 90 -25.19 -0.96 12.59
N ARG A 91 -26.11 -1.54 13.32
CA ARG A 91 -26.20 -1.45 14.80
C ARG A 91 -25.58 -2.66 15.51
N ALA A 92 -25.07 -3.62 14.72
CA ALA A 92 -24.44 -4.83 15.28
C ALA A 92 -23.11 -4.49 16.00
N ASP A 93 -22.69 -5.38 16.88
CA ASP A 93 -21.48 -5.19 17.64
C ASP A 93 -20.23 -5.31 16.76
N ARG A 94 -19.27 -4.40 16.98
CA ARG A 94 -17.98 -4.44 16.31
C ARG A 94 -17.11 -5.53 16.94
N ILE A 95 -16.71 -6.51 16.14
CA ILE A 95 -15.85 -7.63 16.54
C ILE A 95 -14.42 -7.51 15.97
N GLY A 96 -14.15 -6.53 15.12
CA GLY A 96 -12.83 -6.29 14.54
C GLY A 96 -12.80 -5.01 13.73
N SER A 97 -11.62 -4.72 13.22
CA SER A 97 -11.38 -3.55 12.36
C SER A 97 -10.36 -3.88 11.28
N LEU A 98 -10.50 -3.22 10.14
CA LEU A 98 -9.59 -3.31 9.00
C LEU A 98 -9.25 -1.91 8.49
N ILE A 99 -8.11 -1.77 7.86
CA ILE A 99 -7.70 -0.53 7.20
C ILE A 99 -7.51 -0.74 5.71
N LYS A 100 -7.47 0.35 4.98
CA LYS A 100 -7.23 0.38 3.53
C LYS A 100 -5.95 -0.38 3.17
N GLY A 101 -6.08 -1.35 2.27
CA GLY A 101 -4.99 -2.23 1.89
C GLY A 101 -4.98 -3.59 2.61
N SER A 102 -5.76 -3.78 3.68
CA SER A 102 -5.93 -5.10 4.32
C SER A 102 -6.49 -6.12 3.33
N PHE A 103 -6.06 -7.38 3.47
CA PHE A 103 -6.60 -8.49 2.69
C PHE A 103 -7.61 -9.28 3.50
N VAL A 104 -8.69 -9.65 2.86
CA VAL A 104 -9.75 -10.48 3.44
C VAL A 104 -10.19 -11.54 2.46
N LYS A 105 -10.78 -12.61 2.97
CA LYS A 105 -11.39 -13.65 2.16
C LYS A 105 -12.90 -13.55 2.23
N VAL A 106 -13.56 -13.46 1.08
CA VAL A 106 -15.03 -13.52 1.01
C VAL A 106 -15.47 -14.96 1.23
N LEU A 107 -16.35 -15.15 2.22
CA LEU A 107 -16.98 -16.43 2.51
C LEU A 107 -18.35 -16.51 1.84
N LYS A 108 -19.12 -15.40 1.86
CA LYS A 108 -20.46 -15.35 1.30
C LYS A 108 -20.86 -13.91 1.01
N GLU A 109 -21.41 -13.66 -0.17
CA GLU A 109 -22.15 -12.45 -0.47
C GLU A 109 -23.56 -12.56 0.14
N CYS A 110 -23.94 -11.56 0.92
CA CYS A 110 -25.23 -11.50 1.62
C CYS A 110 -26.16 -10.48 0.96
N LYS A 111 -27.42 -10.46 1.39
CA LYS A 111 -28.40 -9.48 0.93
C LYS A 111 -28.03 -8.06 1.40
N GLU A 112 -28.64 -7.05 0.79
CA GLU A 112 -28.59 -5.64 1.19
C GLU A 112 -27.16 -5.06 1.25
N GLY A 113 -26.25 -5.55 0.38
CA GLY A 113 -24.89 -5.02 0.26
C GLY A 113 -23.95 -5.40 1.42
N TRP A 114 -24.22 -6.51 2.09
CA TRP A 114 -23.33 -7.11 3.09
C TRP A 114 -22.53 -8.28 2.53
N THR A 115 -21.34 -8.48 3.08
CA THR A 115 -20.46 -9.61 2.78
C THR A 115 -19.92 -10.20 4.06
N LEU A 116 -20.08 -11.52 4.23
CA LEU A 116 -19.39 -12.29 5.27
C LEU A 116 -17.96 -12.56 4.83
N ILE A 117 -17.00 -12.12 5.63
CA ILE A 117 -15.57 -12.29 5.37
C ILE A 117 -14.91 -13.14 6.45
N LYS A 118 -13.75 -13.69 6.09
CA LYS A 118 -12.78 -14.26 7.02
C LYS A 118 -11.61 -13.30 7.17
N GLN A 119 -11.24 -13.00 8.42
CA GLN A 119 -10.11 -12.18 8.81
C GLN A 119 -8.83 -13.02 8.97
N ALA A 120 -7.68 -12.37 9.06
CA ALA A 120 -6.37 -12.99 9.20
C ALA A 120 -6.18 -13.76 10.51
N ASP A 121 -6.82 -13.33 11.59
CA ASP A 121 -6.83 -14.00 12.88
C ASP A 121 -7.69 -15.29 12.89
N GLY A 122 -8.48 -15.51 11.85
CA GLY A 122 -9.39 -16.63 11.70
C GLY A 122 -10.84 -16.33 12.07
N ALA A 123 -11.14 -15.16 12.65
CA ALA A 123 -12.50 -14.72 12.91
C ALA A 123 -13.28 -14.48 11.61
N SER A 124 -14.59 -14.55 11.68
CA SER A 124 -15.48 -14.21 10.57
C SER A 124 -16.45 -13.13 11.03
N GLY A 125 -16.80 -12.23 10.13
CA GLY A 125 -17.73 -11.15 10.42
C GLY A 125 -18.21 -10.47 9.15
N TYR A 126 -19.08 -9.50 9.30
CA TYR A 126 -19.76 -8.84 8.21
C TYR A 126 -19.18 -7.45 7.95
N ILE A 127 -19.03 -7.11 6.68
CA ILE A 127 -18.67 -5.77 6.20
C ILE A 127 -19.60 -5.37 5.05
N ARG A 128 -19.64 -4.07 4.73
CA ARG A 128 -20.30 -3.63 3.50
C ARG A 128 -19.52 -4.13 2.27
N SER A 129 -20.23 -4.70 1.29
CA SER A 129 -19.63 -5.19 0.04
C SER A 129 -18.91 -4.09 -0.73
N ALA A 130 -19.37 -2.84 -0.63
CA ALA A 130 -18.76 -1.68 -1.25
C ALA A 130 -17.35 -1.34 -0.70
N TYR A 131 -16.98 -1.85 0.48
CA TYR A 131 -15.70 -1.56 1.12
C TYR A 131 -14.55 -2.44 0.64
N ILE A 132 -14.84 -3.45 -0.17
CA ILE A 132 -13.83 -4.36 -0.70
C ILE A 132 -13.87 -4.44 -2.22
N VAL A 133 -12.72 -4.72 -2.81
CA VAL A 133 -12.57 -5.04 -4.24
C VAL A 133 -11.77 -6.32 -4.39
N LYS A 134 -12.04 -7.09 -5.44
CA LYS A 134 -11.20 -8.24 -5.78
C LYS A 134 -9.79 -7.77 -6.07
N ARG A 135 -8.80 -8.45 -5.48
CA ARG A 135 -7.40 -8.24 -5.82
C ARG A 135 -7.21 -8.58 -7.30
N ARG A 136 -6.84 -7.60 -8.10
CA ARG A 136 -6.57 -7.76 -9.52
C ARG A 136 -5.07 -7.91 -9.73
N MET A 137 -4.67 -8.65 -10.75
CA MET A 137 -3.39 -8.50 -11.41
C MET A 137 -3.56 -7.39 -12.45
N ALA A 138 -2.49 -6.68 -12.80
CA ALA A 138 -2.53 -5.53 -13.73
C ALA A 138 -2.91 -5.97 -15.16
N TYR A 139 -4.21 -6.13 -15.40
CA TYR A 139 -4.75 -6.37 -16.74
C TYR A 139 -5.84 -5.34 -17.03
N GLY A 140 -5.54 -4.42 -17.90
CA GLY A 140 -6.42 -3.39 -18.40
C GLY A 140 -5.70 -2.62 -19.50
N ASP A 141 -6.43 -1.80 -20.24
CA ASP A 141 -5.79 -0.85 -21.13
C ASP A 141 -4.95 0.14 -20.29
N GLU A 142 -3.86 0.59 -20.87
CA GLU A 142 -2.89 1.47 -20.21
C GLU A 142 -3.54 2.71 -19.57
N GLN A 143 -4.44 3.35 -20.28
CA GLN A 143 -5.09 4.58 -19.82
C GLN A 143 -5.99 4.34 -18.60
N THR A 144 -6.65 3.19 -18.53
CA THR A 144 -7.44 2.80 -17.36
C THR A 144 -6.55 2.55 -16.14
N VAL A 145 -5.42 1.87 -16.32
CA VAL A 145 -4.45 1.63 -15.23
C VAL A 145 -3.83 2.94 -14.77
N ARG A 146 -3.39 3.81 -15.68
CA ARG A 146 -2.83 5.14 -15.36
C ARG A 146 -3.81 5.99 -14.54
N ARG A 147 -5.08 6.08 -14.97
CA ARG A 147 -6.14 6.76 -14.21
C ARG A 147 -6.39 6.10 -12.85
N GLY A 148 -6.33 4.78 -12.79
CA GLY A 148 -6.47 4.02 -11.55
C GLY A 148 -5.37 4.33 -10.54
N ILE A 149 -4.11 4.43 -10.98
CA ILE A 149 -2.95 4.81 -10.14
C ILE A 149 -3.17 6.20 -9.55
N VAL A 150 -3.52 7.19 -10.38
CA VAL A 150 -3.77 8.56 -9.92
C VAL A 150 -4.97 8.62 -8.98
N SER A 151 -6.07 7.93 -9.29
CA SER A 151 -7.25 7.86 -8.43
C SER A 151 -6.92 7.24 -7.06
N ALA A 152 -6.11 6.18 -7.03
CA ALA A 152 -5.66 5.57 -5.80
C ALA A 152 -4.77 6.54 -4.99
N ALA A 153 -3.84 7.25 -5.62
CA ALA A 153 -3.00 8.26 -4.97
C ALA A 153 -3.84 9.40 -4.37
N MET A 154 -4.76 9.96 -5.16
CA MET A 154 -5.66 11.04 -4.73
C MET A 154 -6.55 10.64 -3.55
N SER A 155 -6.88 9.36 -3.41
CA SER A 155 -7.66 8.86 -2.26
C SER A 155 -6.93 8.89 -0.93
N TYR A 156 -5.63 9.25 -0.92
CA TYR A 156 -4.81 9.48 0.27
C TYR A 156 -4.52 10.98 0.51
N TYR A 157 -5.09 11.88 -0.31
CA TYR A 157 -4.88 13.32 -0.14
C TYR A 157 -5.17 13.77 1.30
N GLY A 158 -4.27 14.56 1.90
CA GLY A 158 -4.37 15.03 3.27
C GLY A 158 -3.92 14.03 4.35
N VAL A 159 -3.57 12.79 4.01
CA VAL A 159 -3.00 11.84 4.98
C VAL A 159 -1.65 12.36 5.46
N GLN A 160 -1.45 12.40 6.78
CA GLN A 160 -0.21 12.88 7.39
C GLN A 160 1.03 12.12 6.88
N TYR A 161 2.15 12.83 6.78
CA TYR A 161 3.44 12.20 6.52
C TYR A 161 3.86 11.34 7.72
N ARG A 162 4.31 10.12 7.44
CA ARG A 162 4.89 9.23 8.42
C ARG A 162 5.96 8.38 7.76
N TRP A 163 7.20 8.50 8.25
CA TRP A 163 8.33 7.71 7.79
C TRP A 163 8.06 6.21 7.91
N GLY A 164 8.37 5.43 6.88
CA GLY A 164 8.07 4.00 6.79
C GLY A 164 6.58 3.67 6.64
N GLY A 165 5.68 4.67 6.66
CA GLY A 165 4.24 4.45 6.57
C GLY A 165 3.75 4.26 5.14
N LYS A 166 2.67 3.47 4.99
CA LYS A 166 1.92 3.34 3.72
C LYS A 166 0.42 3.11 3.92
N SER A 167 -0.10 3.53 5.06
CA SER A 167 -1.50 3.39 5.44
C SER A 167 -2.25 4.72 5.46
N SER A 168 -3.57 4.66 5.58
CA SER A 168 -4.41 5.84 5.84
C SER A 168 -4.13 6.51 7.20
N LEU A 169 -3.36 5.86 8.08
CA LEU A 169 -2.96 6.42 9.37
C LEU A 169 -1.66 7.26 9.28
N GLY A 170 -0.94 7.16 8.19
CA GLY A 170 0.28 7.89 7.89
C GLY A 170 1.06 7.23 6.76
N MET A 171 1.72 8.04 5.94
CA MET A 171 2.28 7.61 4.66
C MET A 171 3.56 8.36 4.33
N ASP A 172 4.58 7.67 3.85
CA ASP A 172 5.73 8.31 3.21
C ASP A 172 5.57 8.39 1.69
N CYS A 173 6.52 8.99 1.01
CA CYS A 173 6.46 9.25 -0.43
C CYS A 173 6.43 7.94 -1.24
N SER A 174 7.28 6.99 -0.92
CA SER A 174 7.35 5.71 -1.61
C SER A 174 6.22 4.75 -1.20
N GLY A 175 5.69 4.87 0.02
CA GLY A 175 4.48 4.18 0.47
C GLY A 175 3.24 4.61 -0.32
N LEU A 176 3.10 5.92 -0.60
CA LEU A 176 2.05 6.44 -1.49
C LEU A 176 2.17 5.84 -2.90
N ALA A 177 3.38 5.87 -3.47
CA ALA A 177 3.63 5.29 -4.79
C ALA A 177 3.30 3.79 -4.78
N PHE A 178 3.86 3.03 -3.83
CA PHE A 178 3.65 1.59 -3.69
C PHE A 178 2.16 1.23 -3.62
N MET A 179 1.40 1.86 -2.72
CA MET A 179 -0.02 1.55 -2.53
C MET A 179 -0.86 1.93 -3.75
N SER A 180 -0.54 3.03 -4.41
CA SER A 180 -1.25 3.47 -5.61
C SER A 180 -1.10 2.49 -6.76
N TYR A 181 0.09 1.94 -6.94
CA TYR A 181 0.37 0.91 -7.94
C TYR A 181 -0.22 -0.46 -7.53
N MET A 182 -0.08 -0.86 -6.27
CA MET A 182 -0.59 -2.12 -5.73
C MET A 182 -2.11 -2.25 -5.89
N PHE A 183 -2.89 -1.19 -5.67
CA PHE A 183 -4.34 -1.18 -5.90
C PHE A 183 -4.71 -1.43 -7.36
N ASN A 184 -3.78 -1.17 -8.28
CA ASN A 184 -3.92 -1.43 -9.71
C ASN A 184 -3.22 -2.74 -10.17
N GLY A 185 -2.80 -3.58 -9.20
CA GLY A 185 -2.22 -4.89 -9.46
C GLY A 185 -0.75 -4.87 -9.87
N ILE A 186 -0.07 -3.74 -9.74
CA ILE A 186 1.35 -3.55 -10.08
C ILE A 186 2.16 -3.47 -8.78
N ILE A 187 3.20 -4.28 -8.67
CA ILE A 187 4.12 -4.24 -7.54
C ILE A 187 5.39 -3.52 -7.98
N ILE A 188 5.67 -2.38 -7.36
CA ILE A 188 6.88 -1.59 -7.57
C ILE A 188 7.82 -1.74 -6.38
N TYR A 189 9.07 -1.27 -6.52
CA TYR A 189 10.00 -1.26 -5.40
C TYR A 189 9.47 -0.35 -4.27
N ARG A 190 9.66 -0.76 -3.01
CA ARG A 190 9.10 -0.04 -1.85
C ARG A 190 9.80 1.29 -1.58
N ASP A 191 11.08 1.41 -1.90
CA ASP A 191 11.86 2.61 -1.64
C ASP A 191 11.84 3.61 -2.80
N ALA A 192 12.23 4.86 -2.52
CA ALA A 192 12.18 5.98 -3.46
C ALA A 192 13.31 5.92 -4.50
N GLN A 193 13.43 4.80 -5.22
CA GLN A 193 14.40 4.60 -6.30
C GLN A 193 13.90 3.59 -7.32
N ILE A 194 14.41 3.65 -8.54
CA ILE A 194 14.15 2.65 -9.57
C ILE A 194 15.06 1.44 -9.29
N ASN A 195 14.44 0.27 -9.07
CA ASN A 195 15.14 -0.99 -8.89
C ASN A 195 14.95 -1.87 -10.13
N PRO A 196 16.02 -2.36 -10.77
CA PRO A 196 15.94 -3.15 -12.01
C PRO A 196 15.13 -4.45 -11.91
N GLU A 197 15.01 -5.01 -10.70
CA GLU A 197 14.22 -6.24 -10.42
C GLU A 197 12.71 -5.99 -10.46
N TYR A 198 12.28 -4.72 -10.46
CA TYR A 198 10.89 -4.33 -10.48
C TYR A 198 10.47 -3.74 -11.83
N PRO A 199 9.15 -3.67 -12.11
CA PRO A 199 8.67 -3.37 -13.46
C PRO A 199 8.86 -1.91 -13.90
N VAL A 200 9.06 -0.97 -12.99
CA VAL A 200 9.29 0.45 -13.34
C VAL A 200 10.67 0.62 -13.97
N LYS A 201 10.70 1.20 -15.18
CA LYS A 201 11.93 1.44 -15.94
C LYS A 201 12.14 2.94 -16.15
N ASN A 202 13.41 3.34 -16.32
CA ASN A 202 13.76 4.73 -16.61
C ASN A 202 13.13 5.20 -17.93
N ILE A 203 12.61 6.41 -17.90
CA ILE A 203 12.17 7.16 -19.07
C ILE A 203 12.80 8.56 -19.07
N THR A 204 12.78 9.25 -20.18
CA THR A 204 13.11 10.67 -20.18
C THR A 204 11.97 11.48 -19.56
N CYS A 205 12.26 12.51 -18.77
CA CYS A 205 11.20 13.30 -18.11
C CYS A 205 10.31 14.08 -19.10
N ARG A 206 10.69 14.13 -20.38
CA ARG A 206 9.84 14.67 -21.47
C ARG A 206 8.72 13.70 -21.87
N GLN A 207 8.86 12.42 -21.53
CA GLN A 207 7.90 11.35 -21.81
C GLN A 207 6.94 11.09 -20.66
N LEU A 208 6.97 11.91 -19.60
CA LEU A 208 6.08 11.74 -18.45
C LEU A 208 4.62 11.76 -18.85
N GLU A 209 3.93 10.70 -18.51
CA GLU A 209 2.48 10.56 -18.61
C GLU A 209 1.85 10.36 -17.24
N MET A 210 0.55 10.65 -17.14
CA MET A 210 -0.21 10.43 -15.91
C MET A 210 0.02 9.03 -15.34
N GLY A 211 0.34 8.94 -14.05
CA GLY A 211 0.63 7.70 -13.36
C GLY A 211 2.12 7.32 -13.33
N ASP A 212 3.00 8.00 -14.07
CA ASP A 212 4.45 7.80 -13.99
C ASP A 212 5.04 8.37 -12.71
N LEU A 213 6.27 7.99 -12.41
CA LEU A 213 6.98 8.36 -11.19
C LEU A 213 8.09 9.38 -11.49
N ILE A 214 8.22 10.37 -10.60
CA ILE A 214 9.31 11.35 -10.61
C ILE A 214 10.14 11.11 -9.36
N TYR A 215 11.47 11.08 -9.51
CA TYR A 215 12.40 10.79 -8.42
C TYR A 215 13.36 11.95 -8.15
N TRP A 216 13.64 12.13 -6.87
CA TRP A 216 14.67 13.01 -6.31
C TRP A 216 15.54 12.20 -5.34
N PRO A 217 16.65 12.72 -4.83
CA PRO A 217 17.38 12.04 -3.77
C PRO A 217 16.49 11.77 -2.55
N GLY A 218 16.21 10.50 -2.28
CA GLY A 218 15.37 10.07 -1.14
C GLY A 218 13.88 10.40 -1.25
N HIS A 219 13.38 10.77 -2.44
CA HIS A 219 11.99 11.15 -2.61
C HIS A 219 11.39 10.68 -3.94
N VAL A 220 10.08 10.42 -3.95
CA VAL A 220 9.32 10.03 -5.14
C VAL A 220 7.93 10.65 -5.14
N ALA A 221 7.42 10.97 -6.32
CA ALA A 221 6.06 11.44 -6.55
C ALA A 221 5.41 10.73 -7.74
N ILE A 222 4.09 10.76 -7.80
CA ILE A 222 3.30 10.28 -8.94
C ILE A 222 2.90 11.48 -9.79
N TYR A 223 3.28 11.50 -11.06
CA TYR A 223 2.86 12.51 -12.02
C TYR A 223 1.37 12.36 -12.33
N ILE A 224 0.61 13.45 -12.24
CA ILE A 224 -0.86 13.43 -12.44
C ILE A 224 -1.30 14.18 -13.70
N GLY A 225 -0.34 14.61 -14.54
CA GLY A 225 -0.61 15.42 -15.74
C GLY A 225 -0.50 16.92 -15.49
N ASN A 226 -0.46 17.70 -16.57
CA ASN A 226 -0.42 19.17 -16.54
C ASN A 226 0.67 19.76 -15.63
N CYS A 227 1.88 19.20 -15.68
CA CYS A 227 3.02 19.56 -14.83
C CYS A 227 2.77 19.39 -13.32
N ARG A 228 1.73 18.66 -12.90
CA ARG A 228 1.41 18.42 -11.50
C ARG A 228 1.76 17.02 -11.06
N TYR A 229 2.07 16.87 -9.79
CA TYR A 229 2.37 15.59 -9.16
C TYR A 229 1.78 15.52 -7.76
N ILE A 230 1.44 14.31 -7.30
CA ILE A 230 1.01 14.03 -5.94
C ILE A 230 2.11 13.28 -5.20
N HIS A 231 2.39 13.67 -3.97
CA HIS A 231 3.39 13.06 -3.11
C HIS A 231 3.04 13.19 -1.63
N ALA A 232 3.62 12.33 -0.78
CA ALA A 232 3.66 12.56 0.66
C ALA A 232 4.96 13.30 0.99
N THR A 233 4.86 14.44 1.64
CA THR A 233 6.01 15.28 1.99
C THR A 233 6.07 15.57 3.48
N ALA A 234 7.29 15.65 4.02
CA ALA A 234 7.57 16.05 5.40
C ALA A 234 7.84 17.56 5.52
N ALA A 235 7.53 18.37 4.49
CA ALA A 235 7.73 19.82 4.52
C ALA A 235 6.98 20.45 5.69
N PHE A 236 7.60 21.44 6.33
CA PHE A 236 7.12 22.02 7.59
C PHE A 236 5.68 22.56 7.51
N ASP A 237 5.30 23.14 6.39
CA ASP A 237 3.99 23.76 6.14
C ASP A 237 2.95 22.78 5.58
N THR A 238 3.38 21.65 5.01
CA THR A 238 2.53 20.67 4.34
C THR A 238 2.94 19.23 4.66
N PRO A 239 2.98 18.80 5.94
CA PRO A 239 3.49 17.48 6.34
C PRO A 239 2.47 16.36 6.08
N TYR A 240 1.98 16.25 4.84
CA TYR A 240 0.94 15.32 4.42
C TYR A 240 0.99 15.03 2.91
N VAL A 241 0.11 14.15 2.45
CA VAL A 241 -0.07 13.89 1.02
C VAL A 241 -0.73 15.10 0.36
N THR A 242 -0.02 15.70 -0.59
CA THR A 242 -0.43 16.93 -1.27
C THR A 242 -0.10 16.90 -2.76
N VAL A 243 -0.62 17.87 -3.49
CA VAL A 243 -0.31 18.12 -4.91
C VAL A 243 0.55 19.35 -5.03
N ASN A 244 1.65 19.22 -5.76
CA ASN A 244 2.49 20.32 -6.17
C ASN A 244 2.70 20.37 -7.70
N SER A 245 3.33 21.41 -8.19
CA SER A 245 3.54 21.65 -9.62
C SER A 245 5.02 21.83 -9.99
N LEU A 246 5.36 21.41 -11.21
CA LEU A 246 6.63 21.74 -11.87
C LEU A 246 6.51 23.03 -12.72
N ASN A 247 5.31 23.58 -12.86
CA ASN A 247 5.06 24.79 -13.63
C ASN A 247 5.19 26.02 -12.71
N PRO A 248 6.14 26.96 -12.98
CA PRO A 248 6.35 28.13 -12.14
C PRO A 248 5.17 29.13 -12.12
N CYS A 249 4.19 28.97 -13.00
CA CYS A 249 2.97 29.79 -13.00
C CYS A 249 1.85 29.26 -12.10
N ASP A 250 2.03 28.07 -11.50
CA ASP A 250 1.03 27.47 -10.60
C ASP A 250 1.28 27.88 -9.14
N ASP A 251 0.22 28.16 -8.37
CA ASP A 251 0.31 28.55 -6.96
C ASP A 251 0.95 27.46 -6.07
N CYS A 252 0.86 26.19 -6.50
CA CYS A 252 1.48 25.05 -5.80
C CYS A 252 2.86 24.67 -6.37
N TYR A 253 3.53 25.58 -7.09
CA TYR A 253 4.88 25.35 -7.61
C TYR A 253 5.92 25.18 -6.50
N ARG A 254 6.82 24.22 -6.67
CA ARG A 254 7.94 23.96 -5.78
C ARG A 254 9.25 24.04 -6.56
N ASP A 255 9.92 25.20 -6.44
CA ASP A 255 11.19 25.49 -7.14
C ASP A 255 12.31 24.51 -6.79
N ASP A 256 12.41 24.12 -5.53
CA ASP A 256 13.38 23.17 -5.02
C ASP A 256 13.21 21.77 -5.66
N LEU A 257 11.95 21.31 -5.79
CA LEU A 257 11.65 20.03 -6.42
C LEU A 257 11.76 20.12 -7.96
N ALA A 258 11.31 21.21 -8.58
CA ALA A 258 11.38 21.35 -10.02
C ALA A 258 12.81 21.28 -10.59
N LYS A 259 13.80 21.78 -9.83
CA LYS A 259 15.22 21.79 -10.19
C LYS A 259 15.99 20.52 -9.79
N GLY A 260 15.46 19.72 -8.89
CA GLY A 260 16.15 18.60 -8.27
C GLY A 260 15.84 17.21 -8.84
N ILE A 261 15.06 17.11 -9.93
CA ILE A 261 14.66 15.82 -10.51
C ILE A 261 15.90 15.03 -10.96
N THR A 262 16.04 13.79 -10.47
CA THR A 262 17.16 12.90 -10.80
C THR A 262 16.80 11.81 -11.79
N ALA A 263 15.54 11.36 -11.79
CA ALA A 263 15.04 10.35 -12.72
C ALA A 263 13.53 10.45 -12.90
N CYS A 264 13.05 9.89 -14.01
CA CYS A 264 11.63 9.62 -14.23
C CYS A 264 11.46 8.14 -14.57
N GLY A 265 10.38 7.51 -14.12
CA GLY A 265 10.14 6.09 -14.31
C GLY A 265 8.72 5.78 -14.72
N SER A 266 8.55 4.79 -15.59
CA SER A 266 7.25 4.31 -16.03
C SER A 266 7.16 2.79 -15.94
N PHE A 267 5.97 2.30 -15.62
CA PHE A 267 5.62 0.89 -15.80
C PHE A 267 5.43 0.53 -17.28
N TYR A 268 5.04 1.51 -18.11
CA TYR A 268 4.80 1.37 -19.55
C TYR A 268 5.96 1.93 -20.38
N ALA A 269 7.20 1.83 -19.89
CA ALA A 269 8.37 2.14 -20.70
C ALA A 269 8.59 1.04 -21.75
N TYR A 270 8.57 1.42 -23.02
CA TYR A 270 8.85 0.57 -24.17
C TYR A 270 10.28 0.80 -24.67
#